data_56d439a6af679bc9e114c5e99afbc6b8
#
_entry.id   56d439a6af679bc9e114c5e99afbc6b8
#
_cell.length_a   1.000
_cell.length_b   1.000
_cell.length_c   1.000
_cell.angle_alpha   90.00
_cell.angle_beta   90.00
_cell.angle_gamma   90.00
#
_symmetry.space_group_name_H-M   'P 1'
#
loop_
_entity.id
_entity.type
_entity.pdbx_description
1 polymer ?
#
loop_
_entity_poly.entity_id
_entity_poly.type
_entity_poly.pdbx_seq_one_letter_code
_entity_poly.pdbx_strand_id
1 'polypeptide(L)'
;MAAIGEKLQELEDRGVRLEDLAKNEEFISAVMHASNIALRTHQQEKLEALRNAVLNVAVGQAPDDALQHMFFRWIESLSPLHLRVLKLFQAPASQPGLSMGGLNSVLEHNMPELRGKRHIYDQVWKDLYSSGLVNTENLHVTMSGNGLTAKRTSELGDAFIAFIADPAMAAAR
;
A
#
# COMPACT_ATOMS: atom_id res chain seq x y z
N MET A 1 20.15 -2.79 2.36
CA MET A 1 20.95 -1.55 2.22
C MET A 1 21.37 -1.30 0.77
N ALA A 2 21.91 -2.27 0.03
CA ALA A 2 22.30 -2.09 -1.38
C ALA A 2 21.15 -1.58 -2.27
N ALA A 3 19.96 -2.14 -2.15
CA ALA A 3 18.80 -1.78 -2.98
C ALA A 3 18.30 -0.31 -2.81
N ILE A 4 18.54 0.32 -1.65
CA ILE A 4 18.24 1.75 -1.46
C ILE A 4 19.31 2.59 -2.16
N GLY A 5 20.60 2.21 -2.06
CA GLY A 5 21.69 2.91 -2.72
C GLY A 5 21.56 2.96 -4.24
N GLU A 6 21.19 1.83 -4.87
CA GLU A 6 20.96 1.76 -6.32
C GLU A 6 19.81 2.68 -6.76
N LYS A 7 18.73 2.73 -5.98
CA LYS A 7 17.58 3.59 -6.27
C LYS A 7 17.87 5.08 -6.01
N LEU A 8 18.68 5.40 -5.02
CA LEU A 8 19.14 6.78 -4.81
C LEU A 8 19.99 7.27 -5.99
N GLN A 9 20.82 6.40 -6.57
CA GLN A 9 21.57 6.74 -7.79
C GLN A 9 20.64 7.02 -8.98
N GLU A 10 19.58 6.21 -9.17
CA GLU A 10 18.55 6.49 -10.18
C GLU A 10 17.84 7.84 -9.95
N LEU A 11 17.70 8.29 -8.68
CA LEU A 11 17.13 9.59 -8.36
C LEU A 11 18.09 10.74 -8.64
N GLU A 12 19.41 10.56 -8.44
CA GLU A 12 20.43 11.54 -8.86
C GLU A 12 20.36 11.77 -10.37
N ASP A 13 20.24 10.70 -11.15
CA ASP A 13 20.07 10.77 -12.61
C ASP A 13 18.80 11.53 -13.03
N ARG A 14 17.83 11.64 -12.11
CA ARG A 14 16.58 12.42 -12.26
C ARG A 14 16.63 13.82 -11.64
N GLY A 15 17.80 14.26 -11.17
CA GLY A 15 18.03 15.60 -10.66
C GLY A 15 17.81 15.79 -9.16
N VAL A 16 17.61 14.72 -8.39
CA VAL A 16 17.59 14.79 -6.92
C VAL A 16 19.03 14.81 -6.40
N ARG A 17 19.42 15.87 -5.70
CA ARG A 17 20.76 15.99 -5.17
C ARG A 17 20.88 15.27 -3.82
N LEU A 18 21.72 14.24 -3.73
CA LEU A 18 21.93 13.48 -2.49
C LEU A 18 22.44 14.35 -1.32
N GLU A 19 23.22 15.40 -1.64
CA GLU A 19 23.70 16.36 -0.62
C GLU A 19 22.55 17.13 0.04
N ASP A 20 21.47 17.42 -0.68
CA ASP A 20 20.29 18.11 -0.16
C ASP A 20 19.45 17.16 0.68
N LEU A 21 19.34 15.88 0.27
CA LEU A 21 18.68 14.83 1.08
C LEU A 21 19.37 14.62 2.42
N ALA A 22 20.69 14.66 2.46
CA ALA A 22 21.46 14.50 3.71
C ALA A 22 21.21 15.62 4.74
N LYS A 23 20.62 16.73 4.31
CA LYS A 23 20.25 17.88 5.16
C LYS A 23 18.73 17.99 5.40
N ASN A 24 17.95 17.15 4.74
CA ASN A 24 16.49 17.14 4.85
C ASN A 24 16.09 16.31 6.09
N GLU A 25 15.61 16.97 7.13
CA GLU A 25 15.20 16.33 8.39
C GLU A 25 14.07 15.32 8.20
N GLU A 26 13.12 15.62 7.33
CA GLU A 26 12.00 14.74 6.99
C GLU A 26 12.51 13.44 6.34
N PHE A 27 13.42 13.53 5.37
CA PHE A 27 14.04 12.37 4.74
C PHE A 27 14.87 11.54 5.74
N ILE A 28 15.66 12.18 6.60
CA ILE A 28 16.44 11.50 7.63
C ILE A 28 15.50 10.74 8.57
N SER A 29 14.42 11.38 9.03
CA SER A 29 13.39 10.75 9.87
C SER A 29 12.77 9.54 9.18
N ALA A 30 12.36 9.66 7.92
CA ALA A 30 11.79 8.57 7.13
C ALA A 30 12.77 7.37 7.00
N VAL A 31 14.06 7.63 6.73
CA VAL A 31 15.10 6.60 6.68
C VAL A 31 15.24 5.88 8.02
N MET A 32 15.23 6.61 9.12
CA MET A 32 15.32 6.03 10.47
C MET A 32 14.10 5.15 10.79
N HIS A 33 12.89 5.62 10.52
CA HIS A 33 11.66 4.84 10.70
C HIS A 33 11.67 3.56 9.86
N ALA A 34 11.95 3.68 8.57
CA ALA A 34 12.01 2.55 7.66
C ALA A 34 13.08 1.52 8.09
N SER A 35 14.26 1.98 8.50
CA SER A 35 15.35 1.11 8.96
C SER A 35 14.97 0.35 10.22
N ASN A 36 14.36 1.01 11.21
CA ASN A 36 13.91 0.36 12.45
C ASN A 36 12.86 -0.73 12.20
N ILE A 37 11.94 -0.52 11.26
CA ILE A 37 10.95 -1.53 10.88
C ILE A 37 11.61 -2.66 10.08
N ALA A 38 12.49 -2.33 9.13
CA ALA A 38 13.19 -3.30 8.29
C ALA A 38 14.02 -4.31 9.08
N LEU A 39 14.62 -3.88 10.20
CA LEU A 39 15.38 -4.78 11.09
C LEU A 39 14.52 -5.85 11.76
N ARG A 40 13.20 -5.66 11.81
CA ARG A 40 12.23 -6.56 12.48
C ARG A 40 11.36 -7.34 11.52
N THR A 41 11.57 -7.22 10.21
CA THR A 41 10.80 -7.96 9.21
C THR A 41 11.71 -8.59 8.16
N HIS A 42 11.31 -9.78 7.69
CA HIS A 42 11.92 -10.46 6.53
C HIS A 42 10.95 -10.53 5.33
N GLN A 43 9.76 -9.94 5.48
CA GLN A 43 8.70 -9.98 4.46
C GLN A 43 9.02 -9.02 3.32
N GLN A 44 9.26 -9.56 2.13
CA GLN A 44 9.75 -8.82 0.98
C GLN A 44 8.83 -7.66 0.59
N GLU A 45 7.51 -7.89 0.60
CA GLU A 45 6.52 -6.86 0.26
C GLU A 45 6.55 -5.67 1.23
N LYS A 46 6.86 -5.93 2.52
CA LYS A 46 7.02 -4.85 3.50
C LYS A 46 8.33 -4.09 3.30
N LEU A 47 9.41 -4.80 2.98
CA LEU A 47 10.70 -4.17 2.67
C LEU A 47 10.60 -3.29 1.42
N GLU A 48 9.84 -3.72 0.40
CA GLU A 48 9.55 -2.92 -0.78
C GLU A 48 8.69 -1.69 -0.44
N ALA A 49 7.65 -1.86 0.38
CA ALA A 49 6.82 -0.75 0.83
C ALA A 49 7.64 0.30 1.61
N LEU A 50 8.55 -0.13 2.51
CA LEU A 50 9.44 0.76 3.24
C LEU A 50 10.41 1.50 2.32
N ARG A 51 11.02 0.79 1.37
CA ARG A 51 11.90 1.39 0.37
C ARG A 51 11.17 2.46 -0.43
N ASN A 52 9.99 2.14 -0.96
CA ASN A 52 9.21 3.04 -1.77
C ASN A 52 8.74 4.27 -0.96
N ALA A 53 8.34 4.08 0.31
CA ALA A 53 8.00 5.17 1.21
C ALA A 53 9.16 6.18 1.36
N VAL A 54 10.39 5.70 1.61
CA VAL A 54 11.59 6.55 1.71
C VAL A 54 11.85 7.27 0.39
N LEU A 55 11.67 6.59 -0.76
CA LEU A 55 11.86 7.19 -2.08
C LEU A 55 10.81 8.28 -2.36
N ASN A 56 9.55 8.07 -1.95
CA ASN A 56 8.50 9.09 -2.11
C ASN A 56 8.79 10.34 -1.26
N VAL A 57 9.36 10.18 -0.06
CA VAL A 57 9.86 11.31 0.74
C VAL A 57 11.01 12.02 0.00
N ALA A 58 11.96 11.28 -0.55
CA ALA A 58 13.11 11.83 -1.25
C ALA A 58 12.74 12.69 -2.47
N VAL A 59 11.67 12.32 -3.18
CA VAL A 59 11.19 13.05 -4.37
C VAL A 59 10.11 14.10 -4.06
N GLY A 60 9.79 14.34 -2.77
CA GLY A 60 8.78 15.30 -2.35
C GLY A 60 7.34 14.90 -2.68
N GLN A 61 7.06 13.61 -2.84
CA GLN A 61 5.72 13.04 -3.09
C GLN A 61 5.09 12.42 -1.84
N ALA A 62 5.68 12.65 -0.68
CA ALA A 62 5.15 12.17 0.59
C ALA A 62 4.04 13.10 1.11
N PRO A 63 3.07 12.58 1.89
CA PRO A 63 2.12 13.41 2.63
C PRO A 63 2.83 14.15 3.77
N ASP A 64 2.07 14.95 4.52
CA ASP A 64 2.59 15.61 5.71
C ASP A 64 3.14 14.63 6.78
N ASP A 65 3.98 15.13 7.68
CA ASP A 65 4.71 14.35 8.69
C ASP A 65 3.78 13.48 9.56
N ALA A 66 2.61 13.99 9.95
CA ALA A 66 1.65 13.24 10.77
C ALA A 66 1.10 12.00 10.02
N LEU A 67 0.79 12.15 8.75
CA LEU A 67 0.36 11.05 7.90
C LEU A 67 1.51 10.07 7.60
N GLN A 68 2.73 10.56 7.40
CA GLN A 68 3.90 9.69 7.21
C GLN A 68 4.11 8.77 8.42
N HIS A 69 4.07 9.32 9.64
CA HIS A 69 4.18 8.53 10.87
C HIS A 69 3.09 7.45 10.97
N MET A 70 1.86 7.80 10.63
CA MET A 70 0.75 6.84 10.61
C MET A 70 0.98 5.75 9.56
N PHE A 71 1.47 6.11 8.38
CA PHE A 71 1.73 5.18 7.29
C PHE A 71 2.87 4.21 7.60
N PHE A 72 3.96 4.66 8.21
CA PHE A 72 5.02 3.77 8.68
C PHE A 72 4.51 2.76 9.73
N ARG A 73 3.64 3.20 10.67
CA ARG A 73 2.99 2.28 11.61
C ARG A 73 2.12 1.24 10.90
N TRP A 74 1.42 1.60 9.83
CA TRP A 74 0.64 0.64 9.05
C TRP A 74 1.54 -0.33 8.26
N ILE A 75 2.65 0.12 7.69
CA ILE A 75 3.61 -0.80 7.09
C ILE A 75 4.12 -1.80 8.14
N GLU A 76 4.34 -1.37 9.37
CA GLU A 76 4.78 -2.24 10.46
C GLU A 76 3.69 -3.24 10.90
N SER A 77 2.47 -2.78 11.14
CA SER A 77 1.39 -3.57 11.75
C SER A 77 0.62 -4.43 10.75
N LEU A 78 0.39 -3.94 9.53
CA LEU A 78 -0.34 -4.68 8.51
C LEU A 78 0.54 -5.78 7.90
N SER A 79 -0.06 -6.95 7.62
CA SER A 79 0.63 -8.03 6.93
C SER A 79 0.68 -7.79 5.41
N PRO A 80 1.54 -8.50 4.66
CA PRO A 80 1.53 -8.48 3.20
C PRO A 80 0.15 -8.75 2.59
N LEU A 81 -0.64 -9.63 3.23
CA LEU A 81 -1.99 -9.91 2.78
C LEU A 81 -2.91 -8.67 2.83
N HIS A 82 -2.81 -7.85 3.89
CA HIS A 82 -3.55 -6.59 3.96
C HIS A 82 -3.17 -5.66 2.80
N LEU A 83 -1.88 -5.52 2.50
CA LEU A 83 -1.40 -4.66 1.41
C LEU A 83 -1.91 -5.15 0.05
N ARG A 84 -1.90 -6.47 -0.18
CA ARG A 84 -2.41 -7.08 -1.42
C ARG A 84 -3.91 -6.89 -1.56
N VAL A 85 -4.68 -7.13 -0.49
CA VAL A 85 -6.14 -6.91 -0.48
C VAL A 85 -6.48 -5.45 -0.72
N LEU A 86 -5.79 -4.52 -0.05
CA LEU A 86 -6.01 -3.09 -0.22
C LEU A 86 -5.76 -2.65 -1.68
N LYS A 87 -4.65 -3.09 -2.28
CA LYS A 87 -4.31 -2.80 -3.69
C LYS A 87 -5.34 -3.40 -4.67
N LEU A 88 -5.81 -4.63 -4.41
CA LEU A 88 -6.87 -5.24 -5.22
C LEU A 88 -8.12 -4.38 -5.27
N PHE A 89 -8.56 -3.86 -4.13
CA PHE A 89 -9.80 -3.11 -4.01
C PHE A 89 -9.65 -1.61 -4.32
N GLN A 90 -8.48 -1.14 -4.69
CA GLN A 90 -8.28 0.18 -5.28
C GLN A 90 -8.85 0.25 -6.72
N ALA A 91 -8.65 -0.81 -7.50
CA ALA A 91 -9.15 -0.90 -8.87
C ALA A 91 -9.54 -2.35 -9.20
N PRO A 92 -10.66 -2.86 -8.65
CA PRO A 92 -11.08 -4.22 -8.90
C PRO A 92 -11.42 -4.40 -10.38
N ALA A 93 -10.77 -5.37 -11.03
CA ALA A 93 -11.05 -5.68 -12.43
C ALA A 93 -12.43 -6.32 -12.60
N SER A 94 -13.08 -6.03 -13.73
CA SER A 94 -14.31 -6.72 -14.12
C SER A 94 -14.04 -8.21 -14.32
N GLN A 95 -14.93 -9.04 -13.82
CA GLN A 95 -14.80 -10.50 -13.89
C GLN A 95 -15.86 -11.07 -14.83
N PRO A 96 -15.45 -11.76 -15.91
CA PRO A 96 -16.39 -12.42 -16.81
C PRO A 96 -17.28 -13.41 -16.03
N GLY A 97 -18.60 -13.27 -16.19
CA GLY A 97 -19.58 -14.17 -15.57
C GLY A 97 -20.01 -13.78 -14.15
N LEU A 98 -19.42 -12.76 -13.53
CA LEU A 98 -19.82 -12.27 -12.20
C LEU A 98 -20.69 -11.00 -12.34
N SER A 99 -21.99 -11.20 -12.61
CA SER A 99 -22.96 -10.11 -12.76
C SER A 99 -23.53 -9.59 -11.43
N MET A 100 -23.43 -10.41 -10.36
CA MET A 100 -23.92 -10.09 -9.03
C MET A 100 -23.21 -10.98 -8.00
N GLY A 101 -22.93 -10.43 -6.80
CA GLY A 101 -22.29 -11.18 -5.71
C GLY A 101 -21.79 -10.27 -4.60
N GLY A 102 -21.06 -10.86 -3.66
CA GLY A 102 -20.34 -10.10 -2.63
C GLY A 102 -18.90 -9.78 -3.05
N LEU A 103 -18.28 -8.80 -2.41
CA LEU A 103 -16.87 -8.47 -2.62
C LEU A 103 -15.93 -9.64 -2.27
N ASN A 104 -16.37 -10.56 -1.40
CA ASN A 104 -15.65 -11.80 -1.13
C ASN A 104 -15.47 -12.67 -2.40
N SER A 105 -16.42 -12.65 -3.33
CA SER A 105 -16.29 -13.36 -4.61
C SER A 105 -15.19 -12.74 -5.49
N VAL A 106 -15.07 -11.40 -5.48
CA VAL A 106 -13.97 -10.68 -6.15
C VAL A 106 -12.63 -11.08 -5.53
N LEU A 107 -12.56 -11.10 -4.20
CA LEU A 107 -11.36 -11.47 -3.47
C LEU A 107 -10.94 -12.91 -3.76
N GLU A 108 -11.85 -13.87 -3.62
CA GLU A 108 -11.57 -15.31 -3.84
C GLU A 108 -11.26 -15.64 -5.31
N HIS A 109 -11.73 -14.82 -6.26
CA HIS A 109 -11.35 -14.97 -7.66
C HIS A 109 -9.91 -14.52 -7.91
N ASN A 110 -9.52 -13.37 -7.37
CA ASN A 110 -8.18 -12.79 -7.58
C ASN A 110 -7.11 -13.40 -6.65
N MET A 111 -7.54 -13.98 -5.53
CA MET A 111 -6.67 -14.64 -4.55
C MET A 111 -7.21 -16.05 -4.23
N PRO A 112 -7.03 -17.02 -5.15
CA PRO A 112 -7.59 -18.37 -4.99
C PRO A 112 -7.12 -19.08 -3.73
N GLU A 113 -5.95 -18.71 -3.20
CA GLU A 113 -5.41 -19.23 -1.94
C GLU A 113 -6.25 -18.87 -0.71
N LEU A 114 -7.17 -17.92 -0.83
CA LEU A 114 -8.08 -17.49 0.24
C LEU A 114 -9.46 -18.19 0.18
N ARG A 115 -9.71 -18.98 -0.85
CA ARG A 115 -10.98 -19.73 -0.94
C ARG A 115 -11.18 -20.61 0.27
N GLY A 116 -12.36 -20.50 0.88
CA GLY A 116 -12.72 -21.21 2.10
C GLY A 116 -12.05 -20.71 3.39
N LYS A 117 -11.20 -19.68 3.30
CA LYS A 117 -10.52 -19.09 4.48
C LYS A 117 -11.22 -17.80 4.94
N ARG A 118 -12.54 -17.85 5.02
CA ARG A 118 -13.39 -16.70 5.37
C ARG A 118 -12.91 -15.96 6.62
N HIS A 119 -12.61 -16.69 7.69
CA HIS A 119 -12.15 -16.12 8.96
C HIS A 119 -10.87 -15.29 8.83
N ILE A 120 -9.99 -15.61 7.85
CA ILE A 120 -8.75 -14.85 7.61
C ILE A 120 -9.06 -13.55 6.86
N TYR A 121 -9.75 -13.64 5.72
CA TYR A 121 -9.97 -12.43 4.92
C TYR A 121 -11.01 -11.48 5.53
N ASP A 122 -11.97 -12.00 6.32
CA ASP A 122 -12.88 -11.15 7.10
C ASP A 122 -12.10 -10.32 8.15
N GLN A 123 -11.12 -10.95 8.83
CA GLN A 123 -10.27 -10.23 9.78
C GLN A 123 -9.41 -9.18 9.06
N VAL A 124 -8.74 -9.55 7.97
CA VAL A 124 -7.96 -8.62 7.13
C VAL A 124 -8.81 -7.42 6.71
N TRP A 125 -10.03 -7.66 6.24
CA TRP A 125 -10.93 -6.60 5.82
C TRP A 125 -11.35 -5.70 6.97
N LYS A 126 -11.68 -6.29 8.12
CA LYS A 126 -12.02 -5.57 9.34
C LYS A 126 -10.89 -4.65 9.79
N ASP A 127 -9.65 -5.12 9.74
CA ASP A 127 -8.48 -4.33 10.11
C ASP A 127 -8.28 -3.14 9.15
N LEU A 128 -8.44 -3.34 7.84
CA LEU A 128 -8.42 -2.28 6.84
C LEU A 128 -9.55 -1.26 7.05
N TYR A 129 -10.76 -1.73 7.34
CA TYR A 129 -11.91 -0.85 7.61
C TYR A 129 -11.72 -0.05 8.91
N SER A 130 -11.26 -0.69 9.98
CA SER A 130 -11.00 -0.04 11.26
C SER A 130 -9.87 0.99 11.18
N SER A 131 -8.93 0.79 10.25
CA SER A 131 -7.87 1.76 9.93
C SER A 131 -8.34 2.89 9.00
N GLY A 132 -9.60 2.85 8.54
CA GLY A 132 -10.15 3.86 7.61
C GLY A 132 -9.61 3.76 6.19
N LEU A 133 -8.96 2.65 5.82
CA LEU A 133 -8.34 2.45 4.51
C LEU A 133 -9.33 2.02 3.42
N VAL A 134 -10.47 1.45 3.82
CA VAL A 134 -11.56 1.06 2.93
C VAL A 134 -12.89 1.66 3.40
N ASN A 135 -13.82 1.88 2.46
CA ASN A 135 -15.08 2.58 2.68
C ASN A 135 -16.30 1.66 2.85
N THR A 136 -16.11 0.36 2.88
CA THR A 136 -17.17 -0.64 2.98
C THR A 136 -16.91 -1.55 4.19
N GLU A 137 -17.89 -1.68 5.08
CA GLU A 137 -17.72 -2.36 6.37
C GLU A 137 -17.42 -3.86 6.23
N ASN A 138 -18.07 -4.55 5.29
CA ASN A 138 -17.86 -5.98 5.12
C ASN A 138 -17.91 -6.42 3.65
N LEU A 139 -17.37 -7.63 3.38
CA LEU A 139 -17.22 -8.20 2.05
C LEU A 139 -18.46 -8.93 1.53
N HIS A 140 -19.49 -9.15 2.38
CA HIS A 140 -20.57 -10.11 2.10
C HIS A 140 -21.87 -9.45 1.63
N VAL A 141 -21.92 -8.12 1.50
CA VAL A 141 -23.08 -7.42 0.94
C VAL A 141 -23.18 -7.73 -0.54
N THR A 142 -24.35 -8.22 -0.95
CA THR A 142 -24.62 -8.49 -2.37
C THR A 142 -24.73 -7.20 -3.18
N MET A 143 -23.98 -7.13 -4.26
CA MET A 143 -23.90 -5.98 -5.17
C MET A 143 -24.08 -6.41 -6.62
N SER A 144 -24.48 -5.47 -7.46
CA SER A 144 -24.45 -5.64 -8.93
C SER A 144 -23.02 -5.69 -9.47
N GLY A 145 -22.84 -6.10 -10.72
CA GLY A 145 -21.54 -6.13 -11.37
C GLY A 145 -20.78 -4.79 -11.28
N ASN A 146 -21.47 -3.66 -11.49
CA ASN A 146 -20.87 -2.32 -11.30
C ASN A 146 -20.44 -2.07 -9.85
N GLY A 147 -21.20 -2.57 -8.87
CA GLY A 147 -20.81 -2.50 -7.46
C GLY A 147 -19.57 -3.34 -7.15
N LEU A 148 -19.39 -4.47 -7.82
CA LEU A 148 -18.24 -5.35 -7.64
C LEU A 148 -16.94 -4.77 -8.20
N THR A 149 -17.03 -3.92 -9.23
CA THR A 149 -15.86 -3.25 -9.85
C THR A 149 -15.60 -1.85 -9.29
N ALA A 150 -16.48 -1.35 -8.43
CA ALA A 150 -16.30 -0.05 -7.82
C ALA A 150 -15.12 -0.05 -6.82
N LYS A 151 -14.35 1.03 -6.86
CA LYS A 151 -13.26 1.28 -5.90
C LYS A 151 -13.77 1.21 -4.46
N ARG A 152 -13.03 0.53 -3.60
CA ARG A 152 -13.36 0.38 -2.16
C ARG A 152 -12.35 1.02 -1.24
N THR A 153 -11.24 1.52 -1.73
CA THR A 153 -10.32 2.33 -0.94
C THR A 153 -10.94 3.69 -0.63
N SER A 154 -10.68 4.19 0.56
CA SER A 154 -10.93 5.57 0.95
C SER A 154 -9.86 6.50 0.36
N GLU A 155 -10.02 7.82 0.50
CA GLU A 155 -8.96 8.78 0.16
C GLU A 155 -7.67 8.50 0.95
N LEU A 156 -7.81 8.15 2.22
CA LEU A 156 -6.69 7.77 3.09
C LEU A 156 -6.02 6.47 2.63
N GLY A 157 -6.82 5.49 2.18
CA GLY A 157 -6.31 4.25 1.59
C GLY A 157 -5.55 4.50 0.29
N ASP A 158 -6.03 5.41 -0.56
CA ASP A 158 -5.35 5.79 -1.79
C ASP A 158 -4.03 6.51 -1.50
N ALA A 159 -4.02 7.44 -0.53
CA ALA A 159 -2.82 8.14 -0.11
C ALA A 159 -1.77 7.16 0.46
N PHE A 160 -2.21 6.17 1.26
CA PHE A 160 -1.33 5.13 1.76
C PHE A 160 -0.75 4.25 0.65
N ILE A 161 -1.58 3.82 -0.32
CA ILE A 161 -1.10 3.05 -1.48
C ILE A 161 -0.10 3.87 -2.29
N ALA A 162 -0.36 5.15 -2.53
CA ALA A 162 0.56 6.05 -3.24
C ALA A 162 1.90 6.17 -2.51
N PHE A 163 1.89 6.31 -1.18
CA PHE A 163 3.09 6.41 -0.36
C PHE A 163 3.98 5.15 -0.43
N ILE A 164 3.40 3.96 -0.57
CA ILE A 164 4.13 2.69 -0.68
C ILE A 164 4.32 2.21 -2.13
N ALA A 165 3.89 2.98 -3.12
CA ALA A 165 4.11 2.67 -4.53
C ALA A 165 5.49 3.12 -5.00
N ASP A 166 6.03 2.47 -6.02
CA ASP A 166 7.28 2.91 -6.65
C ASP A 166 7.06 4.27 -7.33
N PRO A 167 7.78 5.34 -6.92
CA PRO A 167 7.61 6.68 -7.51
C PRO A 167 7.94 6.70 -9.00
N ALA A 168 8.74 5.76 -9.51
CA ALA A 168 9.03 5.66 -10.94
C ALA A 168 7.80 5.27 -11.76
N MET A 169 6.88 4.47 -11.17
CA MET A 169 5.64 4.06 -11.81
C MET A 169 4.56 5.15 -11.76
N ALA A 170 4.62 6.06 -10.79
CA ALA A 170 3.68 7.17 -10.64
C ALA A 170 3.92 8.27 -11.69
N ALA A 171 5.17 8.51 -12.09
CA ALA A 171 5.55 9.50 -13.10
C ALA A 171 5.23 9.09 -14.55
N ALA A 172 4.86 7.81 -14.78
CA ALA A 172 4.56 7.27 -16.11
C ALA A 172 3.06 7.29 -16.48
N ARG A 173 2.20 7.85 -15.63
CA ARG A 173 0.75 8.02 -15.83
C ARG A 173 0.40 9.47 -16.08
#